data_b476b6a0518de5335052ff11ddf7a17d
#
_entry.id   b476b6a0518de5335052ff11ddf7a17d
#
_cell.length_a   1.000
_cell.length_b   1.000
_cell.length_c   1.000
_cell.angle_alpha   90.00
_cell.angle_beta   90.00
_cell.angle_gamma   90.00
#
_symmetry.space_group_name_H-M   'P 1'
#
loop_
_entity.id
_entity.type
_entity.pdbx_description
1 polymer ?
#
loop_
_entity_poly.entity_id
_entity_poly.type
_entity_poly.pdbx_seq_one_letter_code
_entity_poly.pdbx_strand_id
1 'polypeptide(L)'
;MKKIIMIMGIIILSFCLILLTKLPILGLDKPEFCGGCHVMEGQVETYLHSVHRLGANCGDCHIPHSLVPGAMYKAYTGTKDVIGVILDQDPYRIRASETGKEIIQENCLRCHGKFLGEIGDTRKDGGKYCFDCHRSTPHLK
;
A
#
# COMPACT_ATOMS: atom_id res chain seq x y z
N MET A 1 39.77 7.19 -6.88
CA MET A 1 38.58 8.01 -6.57
C MET A 1 37.56 7.98 -7.71
N LYS A 2 37.89 8.38 -8.96
CA LYS A 2 36.92 8.43 -10.09
C LYS A 2 36.18 7.11 -10.34
N LYS A 3 36.87 5.96 -10.30
CA LYS A 3 36.24 4.63 -10.48
C LYS A 3 35.23 4.29 -9.35
N ILE A 4 35.54 4.64 -8.11
CA ILE A 4 34.67 4.41 -6.96
C ILE A 4 33.39 5.26 -7.08
N ILE A 5 33.53 6.54 -7.44
CA ILE A 5 32.40 7.46 -7.65
C ILE A 5 31.50 6.94 -8.78
N MET A 6 32.10 6.46 -9.87
CA MET A 6 31.34 5.89 -10.99
C MET A 6 30.58 4.63 -10.59
N ILE A 7 31.20 3.72 -9.84
CA ILE A 7 30.54 2.50 -9.35
C ILE A 7 29.40 2.85 -8.39
N MET A 8 29.63 3.76 -7.45
CA MET A 8 28.56 4.23 -6.57
C MET A 8 27.42 4.89 -7.34
N GLY A 9 27.69 5.69 -8.35
CA GLY A 9 26.68 6.29 -9.20
C GLY A 9 25.83 5.23 -9.94
N ILE A 10 26.47 4.19 -10.47
CA ILE A 10 25.77 3.08 -11.13
C ILE A 10 24.90 2.32 -10.13
N ILE A 11 25.39 2.04 -8.92
CA ILE A 11 24.61 1.35 -7.88
C ILE A 11 23.39 2.18 -7.47
N ILE A 12 23.59 3.49 -7.24
CA ILE A 12 22.47 4.39 -6.87
C ILE A 12 21.46 4.48 -8.02
N LEU A 13 21.91 4.63 -9.25
CA LEU A 13 21.04 4.69 -10.42
C LEU A 13 20.26 3.39 -10.62
N SER A 14 20.92 2.24 -10.47
CA SER A 14 20.26 0.93 -10.54
C SER A 14 19.25 0.74 -9.44
N PHE A 15 19.56 1.15 -8.21
CA PHE A 15 18.66 1.11 -7.09
C PHE A 15 17.44 2.02 -7.29
N CYS A 16 17.65 3.25 -7.75
CA CYS A 16 16.57 4.16 -8.13
C CYS A 16 15.70 3.58 -9.24
N LEU A 17 16.30 2.97 -10.26
CA LEU A 17 15.57 2.35 -11.36
C LEU A 17 14.72 1.18 -10.88
N ILE A 18 15.24 0.35 -9.98
CA ILE A 18 14.49 -0.75 -9.34
C ILE A 18 13.31 -0.21 -8.54
N LEU A 19 13.49 0.87 -7.78
CA LEU A 19 12.40 1.51 -7.04
C LEU A 19 11.34 2.12 -7.96
N LEU A 20 11.76 2.71 -9.09
CA LEU A 20 10.87 3.35 -10.04
C LEU A 20 10.07 2.36 -10.88
N THR A 21 10.61 1.21 -11.20
CA THR A 21 9.95 0.27 -12.12
C THR A 21 8.83 -0.54 -11.50
N LYS A 22 8.50 -0.36 -10.19
CA LYS A 22 7.52 -1.20 -9.48
C LYS A 22 7.69 -2.68 -9.86
N LEU A 23 8.94 -3.14 -9.93
CA LEU A 23 9.21 -4.50 -10.38
C LEU A 23 8.46 -5.48 -9.47
N PRO A 24 7.45 -6.20 -9.97
CA PRO A 24 6.75 -7.23 -9.21
C PRO A 24 7.68 -8.37 -8.78
N ILE A 25 8.91 -8.36 -9.32
CA ILE A 25 9.99 -9.29 -9.04
C ILE A 25 10.34 -9.36 -7.54
N LEU A 26 10.19 -8.26 -6.79
CA LEU A 26 10.50 -8.26 -5.36
C LEU A 26 9.34 -8.70 -4.47
N GLY A 27 8.14 -8.86 -5.02
CA GLY A 27 6.96 -9.30 -4.24
C GLY A 27 6.59 -8.42 -3.05
N LEU A 28 7.11 -7.18 -3.01
CA LEU A 28 6.95 -6.26 -1.88
C LEU A 28 5.50 -5.77 -1.68
N ASP A 29 4.61 -6.08 -2.61
CA ASP A 29 3.17 -5.77 -2.55
C ASP A 29 2.33 -6.98 -2.17
N LYS A 30 2.97 -8.13 -1.97
CA LYS A 30 2.29 -9.39 -1.70
C LYS A 30 2.03 -9.59 -0.20
N PRO A 31 0.97 -10.35 0.14
CA PRO A 31 0.65 -10.69 1.53
C PRO A 31 1.80 -11.36 2.28
N GLU A 32 2.61 -12.16 1.58
CA GLU A 32 3.76 -12.87 2.18
C GLU A 32 4.83 -11.91 2.69
N PHE A 33 5.02 -10.78 2.00
CA PHE A 33 5.95 -9.74 2.46
C PHE A 33 5.40 -8.99 3.67
N CYS A 34 4.14 -8.53 3.58
CA CYS A 34 3.51 -7.78 4.68
C CYS A 34 3.33 -8.65 5.93
N GLY A 35 2.96 -9.93 5.75
CA GLY A 35 2.80 -10.92 6.81
C GLY A 35 4.10 -11.40 7.43
N GLY A 36 5.26 -10.98 6.93
CA GLY A 36 6.56 -11.22 7.55
C GLY A 36 6.74 -10.53 8.91
N CYS A 37 5.88 -9.54 9.23
CA CYS A 37 5.84 -8.90 10.53
C CYS A 37 4.64 -9.42 11.33
N HIS A 38 4.86 -9.88 12.57
CA HIS A 38 3.79 -10.44 13.42
C HIS A 38 2.61 -9.48 13.64
N VAL A 39 2.86 -8.17 13.68
CA VAL A 39 1.81 -7.14 13.83
C VAL A 39 0.82 -7.11 12.67
N MET A 40 1.19 -7.69 11.52
CA MET A 40 0.36 -7.74 10.31
C MET A 40 -0.40 -9.07 10.14
N GLU A 41 -0.17 -10.06 10.99
CA GLU A 41 -0.80 -11.40 10.86
C GLU A 41 -2.32 -11.32 10.74
N GLY A 42 -2.98 -10.60 11.66
CA GLY A 42 -4.44 -10.46 11.63
C GLY A 42 -4.96 -9.75 10.38
N GLN A 43 -4.19 -8.81 9.83
CA GLN A 43 -4.57 -8.10 8.60
C GLN A 43 -4.43 -9.02 7.38
N VAL A 44 -3.37 -9.81 7.33
CA VAL A 44 -3.14 -10.78 6.26
C VAL A 44 -4.18 -11.90 6.33
N GLU A 45 -4.48 -12.43 7.51
CA GLU A 45 -5.47 -13.47 7.69
C GLU A 45 -6.86 -13.01 7.19
N THR A 46 -7.31 -11.83 7.62
CA THR A 46 -8.61 -11.31 7.17
C THR A 46 -8.64 -11.03 5.67
N TYR A 47 -7.53 -10.55 5.09
CA TYR A 47 -7.40 -10.39 3.64
C TYR A 47 -7.52 -11.74 2.91
N LEU A 48 -6.88 -12.80 3.41
CA LEU A 48 -6.93 -14.14 2.80
C LEU A 48 -8.35 -14.74 2.80
N HIS A 49 -9.22 -14.30 3.71
CA HIS A 49 -10.64 -14.69 3.73
C HIS A 49 -11.54 -13.79 2.87
N SER A 50 -10.99 -12.72 2.29
CA SER A 50 -11.75 -11.82 1.43
C SER A 50 -11.75 -12.27 -0.03
N VAL A 51 -12.74 -11.81 -0.80
CA VAL A 51 -12.80 -12.04 -2.25
C VAL A 51 -11.68 -11.30 -2.99
N HIS A 52 -11.12 -10.25 -2.40
CA HIS A 52 -10.05 -9.45 -3.02
C HIS A 52 -8.74 -10.21 -3.16
N ARG A 53 -8.51 -11.27 -2.37
CA ARG A 53 -7.33 -12.15 -2.52
C ARG A 53 -7.18 -12.76 -3.92
N LEU A 54 -8.27 -12.83 -4.69
CA LEU A 54 -8.29 -13.43 -6.03
C LEU A 54 -7.82 -12.48 -7.13
N GLY A 55 -7.79 -11.18 -6.88
CA GLY A 55 -7.52 -10.20 -7.94
C GLY A 55 -6.75 -8.95 -7.53
N ALA A 56 -6.38 -8.81 -6.26
CA ALA A 56 -5.65 -7.64 -5.77
C ALA A 56 -4.67 -8.03 -4.66
N ASN A 57 -3.51 -7.40 -4.63
CA ASN A 57 -2.52 -7.50 -3.55
C ASN A 57 -2.66 -6.33 -2.56
N CYS A 58 -1.90 -6.36 -1.47
CA CYS A 58 -1.92 -5.28 -0.47
C CYS A 58 -1.62 -3.91 -1.10
N GLY A 59 -0.61 -3.85 -1.97
CA GLY A 59 -0.23 -2.62 -2.67
C GLY A 59 -1.31 -2.08 -3.61
N ASP A 60 -2.17 -2.94 -4.16
CA ASP A 60 -3.24 -2.52 -5.06
C ASP A 60 -4.28 -1.64 -4.37
N CYS A 61 -4.45 -1.79 -3.06
CA CYS A 61 -5.33 -0.97 -2.24
C CYS A 61 -4.59 0.15 -1.52
N HIS A 62 -3.36 -0.11 -1.01
CA HIS A 62 -2.67 0.75 -0.08
C HIS A 62 -1.62 1.68 -0.70
N ILE A 63 -1.26 1.52 -1.96
CA ILE A 63 -0.22 2.30 -2.63
C ILE A 63 -0.79 3.08 -3.81
N PRO A 64 -0.43 4.35 -4.00
CA PRO A 64 -0.79 5.10 -5.20
C PRO A 64 -0.29 4.40 -6.46
N HIS A 65 -1.14 4.30 -7.49
CA HIS A 65 -0.78 3.61 -8.73
C HIS A 65 0.08 4.46 -9.69
N SER A 66 0.26 5.74 -9.40
CA SER A 66 1.22 6.58 -10.11
C SER A 66 2.65 6.19 -9.76
N LEU A 67 3.54 6.12 -10.77
CA LEU A 67 4.87 5.53 -10.63
C LEU A 67 5.71 6.21 -9.54
N VAL A 68 5.94 7.50 -9.66
CA VAL A 68 6.81 8.25 -8.74
C VAL A 68 6.14 8.44 -7.37
N PRO A 69 4.90 8.98 -7.27
CA PRO A 69 4.22 9.10 -5.99
C PRO A 69 4.04 7.76 -5.27
N GLY A 70 3.74 6.68 -6.00
CA GLY A 70 3.60 5.36 -5.42
C GLY A 70 4.91 4.82 -4.82
N ALA A 71 6.03 4.97 -5.54
CA ALA A 71 7.35 4.56 -5.05
C ALA A 71 7.77 5.37 -3.80
N MET A 72 7.56 6.69 -3.82
CA MET A 72 7.88 7.56 -2.68
C MET A 72 7.01 7.25 -1.47
N TYR A 73 5.70 7.09 -1.68
CA TYR A 73 4.77 6.77 -0.60
C TYR A 73 5.10 5.42 0.04
N LYS A 74 5.39 4.41 -0.78
CA LYS A 74 5.78 3.08 -0.31
C LYS A 74 7.10 3.11 0.48
N ALA A 75 8.11 3.83 -0.02
CA ALA A 75 9.38 3.99 0.69
C ALA A 75 9.18 4.68 2.04
N TYR A 76 8.39 5.75 2.08
CA TYR A 76 8.08 6.50 3.31
C TYR A 76 7.33 5.64 4.32
N THR A 77 6.21 5.00 3.93
CA THR A 77 5.40 4.20 4.85
C THR A 77 6.14 2.96 5.31
N GLY A 78 6.80 2.23 4.39
CA GLY A 78 7.57 1.05 4.74
C GLY A 78 8.72 1.35 5.70
N THR A 79 9.44 2.45 5.52
CA THR A 79 10.49 2.89 6.46
C THR A 79 9.89 3.23 7.82
N LYS A 80 8.79 3.97 7.85
CA LYS A 80 8.09 4.34 9.08
C LYS A 80 7.62 3.10 9.85
N ASP A 81 7.04 2.13 9.16
CA ASP A 81 6.52 0.91 9.77
C ASP A 81 7.65 0.05 10.34
N VAL A 82 8.76 -0.12 9.61
CA VAL A 82 9.96 -0.83 10.09
C VAL A 82 10.53 -0.15 11.34
N ILE A 83 10.65 1.18 11.34
CA ILE A 83 11.14 1.93 12.51
C ILE A 83 10.17 1.74 13.69
N GLY A 84 8.86 1.81 13.46
CA GLY A 84 7.85 1.59 14.49
C GLY A 84 8.00 0.24 15.18
N VAL A 85 8.17 -0.82 14.39
CA VAL A 85 8.39 -2.18 14.91
C VAL A 85 9.71 -2.30 15.68
N ILE A 86 10.82 -1.72 15.16
CA ILE A 86 12.13 -1.77 15.85
C ILE A 86 12.09 -1.03 17.19
N LEU A 87 11.33 0.05 17.27
CA LEU A 87 11.20 0.87 18.48
C LEU A 87 10.07 0.41 19.42
N ASP A 88 9.41 -0.72 19.11
CA ASP A 88 8.27 -1.26 19.88
C ASP A 88 7.14 -0.20 20.04
N GLN A 89 6.89 0.56 18.99
CA GLN A 89 5.90 1.63 18.92
C GLN A 89 4.70 1.25 18.03
N ASP A 90 4.50 -0.05 17.81
CA ASP A 90 3.37 -0.53 17.03
C ASP A 90 2.05 -0.28 17.78
N PRO A 91 1.06 0.30 17.12
CA PRO A 91 -0.21 0.58 17.76
C PRO A 91 -1.00 -0.72 17.99
N TYR A 92 -1.64 -0.86 19.13
CA TYR A 92 -2.57 -1.97 19.43
C TYR A 92 -3.64 -2.16 18.32
N ARG A 93 -4.00 -1.08 17.63
CA ARG A 93 -4.86 -1.13 16.45
C ARG A 93 -4.21 -0.39 15.29
N ILE A 94 -3.91 -1.12 14.23
CA ILE A 94 -3.44 -0.55 12.98
C ILE A 94 -4.59 0.20 12.31
N ARG A 95 -4.38 1.47 11.98
CA ARG A 95 -5.35 2.31 11.27
C ARG A 95 -4.68 3.05 10.13
N ALA A 96 -5.38 3.16 9.01
CA ALA A 96 -4.92 3.99 7.91
C ALA A 96 -4.87 5.47 8.32
N SER A 97 -3.79 6.16 7.96
CA SER A 97 -3.71 7.63 8.05
C SER A 97 -4.74 8.28 7.11
N GLU A 98 -5.00 9.57 7.27
CA GLU A 98 -5.93 10.28 6.36
C GLU A 98 -5.49 10.16 4.89
N THR A 99 -4.20 10.38 4.61
CA THR A 99 -3.65 10.16 3.26
C THR A 99 -3.83 8.70 2.81
N GLY A 100 -3.64 7.73 3.71
CA GLY A 100 -3.88 6.32 3.41
C GLY A 100 -5.34 6.02 3.05
N LYS A 101 -6.29 6.65 3.74
CA LYS A 101 -7.73 6.52 3.43
C LYS A 101 -8.07 7.06 2.05
N GLU A 102 -7.49 8.20 1.68
CA GLU A 102 -7.66 8.80 0.36
C GLU A 102 -7.15 7.88 -0.75
N ILE A 103 -5.94 7.33 -0.56
CA ILE A 103 -5.34 6.38 -1.51
C ILE A 103 -6.21 5.13 -1.65
N ILE A 104 -6.73 4.59 -0.54
CA ILE A 104 -7.61 3.41 -0.57
C ILE A 104 -8.89 3.75 -1.35
N GLN A 105 -9.50 4.91 -1.12
CA GLN A 105 -10.69 5.34 -1.85
C GLN A 105 -10.44 5.44 -3.36
N GLU A 106 -9.36 6.09 -3.76
CA GLU A 106 -8.97 6.21 -5.18
C GLU A 106 -8.75 4.84 -5.81
N ASN A 107 -8.14 3.91 -5.10
CA ASN A 107 -7.91 2.56 -5.58
C ASN A 107 -9.20 1.73 -5.66
N CYS A 108 -10.15 1.91 -4.74
CA CYS A 108 -11.51 1.35 -4.86
C CYS A 108 -12.17 1.81 -6.16
N LEU A 109 -12.15 3.12 -6.41
CA LEU A 109 -12.75 3.72 -7.61
C LEU A 109 -12.02 3.29 -8.89
N ARG A 110 -10.72 3.10 -8.85
CA ARG A 110 -9.93 2.62 -9.99
C ARG A 110 -10.43 1.27 -10.50
N CYS A 111 -10.77 0.35 -9.61
CA CYS A 111 -11.27 -0.98 -9.97
C CYS A 111 -12.79 -1.00 -10.15
N HIS A 112 -13.53 -0.35 -9.26
CA HIS A 112 -14.99 -0.44 -9.18
C HIS A 112 -15.73 0.72 -9.86
N GLY A 113 -15.04 1.79 -10.24
CA GLY A 113 -15.69 3.01 -10.77
C GLY A 113 -16.62 2.78 -11.96
N LYS A 114 -16.27 1.82 -12.83
CA LYS A 114 -17.14 1.45 -13.97
C LYS A 114 -18.46 0.84 -13.55
N PHE A 115 -18.50 0.14 -12.42
CA PHE A 115 -19.73 -0.51 -11.91
C PHE A 115 -20.58 0.45 -11.09
N LEU A 116 -19.95 1.49 -10.50
CA LEU A 116 -20.64 2.46 -9.66
C LEU A 116 -21.47 3.47 -10.48
N GLY A 117 -21.16 3.64 -11.77
CA GLY A 117 -21.89 4.53 -12.65
C GLY A 117 -21.97 5.96 -12.10
N GLU A 118 -23.20 6.45 -11.91
CA GLU A 118 -23.46 7.81 -11.42
C GLU A 118 -23.21 7.99 -9.90
N ILE A 119 -23.08 6.92 -9.12
CA ILE A 119 -22.74 7.01 -7.68
C ILE A 119 -21.39 7.71 -7.51
N GLY A 120 -20.42 7.36 -8.35
CA GLY A 120 -19.11 7.98 -8.38
C GLY A 120 -18.36 7.90 -7.06
N ASP A 121 -17.63 8.97 -6.75
CA ASP A 121 -16.86 9.07 -5.50
C ASP A 121 -17.75 9.52 -4.33
N THR A 122 -18.08 8.57 -3.46
CA THR A 122 -18.95 8.79 -2.30
C THR A 122 -18.35 9.69 -1.22
N ARG A 123 -17.04 10.03 -1.30
CA ARG A 123 -16.35 10.94 -0.38
C ARG A 123 -16.66 12.42 -0.67
N LYS A 124 -17.08 12.74 -1.90
CA LYS A 124 -17.35 14.13 -2.30
C LYS A 124 -18.41 14.76 -1.41
N ASP A 125 -18.32 16.07 -1.25
CA ASP A 125 -19.29 16.91 -0.54
C ASP A 125 -19.54 16.48 0.93
N GLY A 126 -18.49 16.01 1.62
CA GLY A 126 -18.57 15.58 3.01
C GLY A 126 -19.15 14.18 3.20
N GLY A 127 -19.22 13.40 2.15
CA GLY A 127 -19.67 12.01 2.18
C GLY A 127 -18.70 11.05 2.86
N LYS A 128 -18.94 9.76 2.68
CA LYS A 128 -18.20 8.67 3.36
C LYS A 128 -17.30 7.93 2.40
N TYR A 129 -16.20 7.39 2.92
CA TYR A 129 -15.36 6.45 2.20
C TYR A 129 -16.12 5.13 1.94
N CYS A 130 -15.79 4.43 0.87
CA CYS A 130 -16.40 3.14 0.54
C CYS A 130 -16.29 2.14 1.70
N PHE A 131 -15.14 2.10 2.36
CA PHE A 131 -14.89 1.21 3.50
C PHE A 131 -15.56 1.64 4.82
N ASP A 132 -16.23 2.79 4.89
CA ASP A 132 -17.04 3.16 6.05
C ASP A 132 -18.37 2.41 6.06
N CYS A 133 -18.87 2.05 4.88
CA CYS A 133 -20.04 1.20 4.72
C CYS A 133 -19.64 -0.27 4.50
N HIS A 134 -18.62 -0.53 3.68
CA HIS A 134 -18.08 -1.86 3.42
C HIS A 134 -17.03 -2.26 4.47
N ARG A 135 -17.45 -2.35 5.72
CA ARG A 135 -16.55 -2.45 6.89
C ARG A 135 -15.70 -3.71 6.99
N SER A 136 -16.09 -4.76 6.29
CA SER A 136 -15.38 -6.04 6.26
C SER A 136 -14.52 -6.23 5.00
N THR A 137 -14.23 -5.16 4.27
CA THR A 137 -13.52 -5.25 3.01
C THR A 137 -12.18 -4.50 3.06
N PRO A 138 -11.07 -5.21 2.84
CA PRO A 138 -10.87 -6.66 2.98
C PRO A 138 -10.62 -7.07 4.45
N HIS A 139 -10.37 -6.12 5.33
CA HIS A 139 -10.06 -6.33 6.73
C HIS A 139 -11.31 -6.18 7.61
N LEU A 140 -11.47 -7.07 8.56
CA LEU A 140 -12.49 -6.93 9.62
C LEU A 140 -12.09 -5.74 10.52
N LYS A 141 -13.06 -4.88 10.84
CA LYS A 141 -12.88 -3.77 11.79
C LYS A 141 -13.24 -4.19 13.20
#